data_297c07b4950fc71447aecb1294ee0d90
#
_entry.id   297c07b4950fc71447aecb1294ee0d90
#
_cell.length_a   1.000
_cell.length_b   1.000
_cell.length_c   1.000
_cell.angle_alpha   90.00
_cell.angle_beta   90.00
_cell.angle_gamma   90.00
#
_symmetry.space_group_name_H-M   'P 1'
#
loop_
_entity.id
_entity.type
_entity.pdbx_description
1 polymer ?
#
loop_
_entity_poly.entity_id
_entity_poly.type
_entity_poly.pdbx_seq_one_letter_code
_entity_poly.pdbx_strand_id
1 'polypeptide(L)'
;MEKFINQSPLFLVIICLIIGFAFLMKGADYFVEGSSSVAKRLKVPSIIIGLTIVAMGTSMPEAAVSVTAAMQQNAGITVGNVVGSVSASIAGNNELAVSNVVGSNIFNMMFVIGVCSILATIGVKRETIIRDIPLSLVCATLLLIFGYLAFGDRSHMILGRFDGIIFLIIFAVYVLMMVFQAMRARNNQEVVQLETMENEELMIMSYPKSLLCIVGGAAAIAFGGDLTVDAASRIAIDFGMSQNLVGLTIVSIGTSLPELVTSIVAARKNEVDMALGNVIGSNIFNILLILGVAAAISPVTFIMENIIDIIILIIMSTVVWIFAWTSKKINRKEGIIMLLVYVVYMVYICIR
;
A
#
# COMPACT_ATOMS: atom_id res chain seq x y z
N MET A 1 21.95 1.59 5.08
CA MET A 1 22.21 2.03 3.70
C MET A 1 22.42 3.53 3.64
N GLU A 2 21.63 4.29 4.32
CA GLU A 2 21.66 5.75 4.37
C GLU A 2 23.07 6.35 4.63
N LYS A 3 23.79 5.87 5.67
CA LYS A 3 25.17 6.36 5.94
C LYS A 3 26.12 6.16 4.76
N PHE A 4 25.98 5.04 4.05
CA PHE A 4 26.80 4.76 2.88
C PHE A 4 26.44 5.73 1.74
N ILE A 5 25.17 5.91 1.46
CA ILE A 5 24.67 6.80 0.39
C ILE A 5 25.06 8.25 0.67
N ASN A 6 24.89 8.71 1.92
CA ASN A 6 25.21 10.09 2.32
C ASN A 6 26.70 10.43 2.27
N GLN A 7 27.58 9.44 2.39
CA GLN A 7 29.04 9.61 2.28
C GLN A 7 29.59 9.32 0.88
N SER A 8 28.76 8.78 -0.02
CA SER A 8 29.17 8.38 -1.36
C SER A 8 29.20 9.56 -2.34
N PRO A 9 30.09 9.58 -3.31
CA PRO A 9 30.06 10.56 -4.39
C PRO A 9 28.81 10.38 -5.27
N LEU A 10 28.33 11.48 -5.87
CA LEU A 10 27.05 11.55 -6.59
C LEU A 10 26.90 10.45 -7.66
N PHE A 11 27.97 10.09 -8.36
CA PHE A 11 27.90 9.05 -9.38
C PHE A 11 27.55 7.66 -8.79
N LEU A 12 28.05 7.33 -7.57
CA LEU A 12 27.68 6.09 -6.86
C LEU A 12 26.23 6.14 -6.39
N VAL A 13 25.75 7.29 -5.96
CA VAL A 13 24.34 7.48 -5.58
C VAL A 13 23.43 7.24 -6.78
N ILE A 14 23.78 7.71 -7.97
CA ILE A 14 23.03 7.44 -9.21
C ILE A 14 23.06 5.94 -9.55
N ILE A 15 24.18 5.27 -9.37
CA ILE A 15 24.27 3.81 -9.55
C ILE A 15 23.36 3.09 -8.56
N CYS A 16 23.35 3.50 -7.29
CA CYS A 16 22.45 2.95 -6.28
C CYS A 16 20.97 3.15 -6.67
N LEU A 17 20.61 4.32 -7.19
CA LEU A 17 19.27 4.59 -7.69
C LEU A 17 18.85 3.62 -8.80
N ILE A 18 19.73 3.41 -9.79
CA ILE A 18 19.48 2.48 -10.91
C ILE A 18 19.36 1.03 -10.40
N ILE A 19 20.22 0.62 -9.48
CA ILE A 19 20.18 -0.70 -8.85
C ILE A 19 18.88 -0.85 -8.05
N GLY A 20 18.47 0.16 -7.28
CA GLY A 20 17.22 0.18 -6.54
C GLY A 20 16.01 -0.05 -7.45
N PHE A 21 15.92 0.69 -8.56
CA PHE A 21 14.87 0.47 -9.55
C PHE A 21 14.93 -0.92 -10.21
N ALA A 22 16.12 -1.45 -10.47
CA ALA A 22 16.28 -2.79 -11.02
C ALA A 22 15.75 -3.87 -10.04
N PHE A 23 16.03 -3.72 -8.73
CA PHE A 23 15.49 -4.61 -7.70
C PHE A 23 13.97 -4.47 -7.56
N LEU A 24 13.44 -3.25 -7.58
CA LEU A 24 11.98 -3.00 -7.58
C LEU A 24 11.30 -3.70 -8.75
N MET A 25 11.77 -3.48 -9.97
CA MET A 25 11.15 -4.04 -11.18
C MET A 25 11.25 -5.56 -11.23
N LYS A 26 12.45 -6.12 -10.99
CA LYS A 26 12.65 -7.58 -11.01
C LYS A 26 12.01 -8.27 -9.82
N GLY A 27 12.06 -7.63 -8.65
CA GLY A 27 11.34 -8.10 -7.47
C GLY A 27 9.84 -8.20 -7.72
N ALA A 28 9.25 -7.17 -8.30
CA ALA A 28 7.83 -7.16 -8.65
C ALA A 28 7.47 -8.21 -9.73
N ASP A 29 8.35 -8.41 -10.73
CA ASP A 29 8.17 -9.48 -11.73
C ASP A 29 8.04 -10.86 -11.07
N TYR A 30 8.98 -11.23 -10.20
CA TYR A 30 8.96 -12.52 -9.49
C TYR A 30 7.81 -12.60 -8.50
N PHE A 31 7.52 -11.51 -7.78
CA PHE A 31 6.46 -11.45 -6.79
C PHE A 31 5.07 -11.67 -7.42
N VAL A 32 4.80 -11.00 -8.54
CA VAL A 32 3.55 -11.14 -9.28
C VAL A 32 3.44 -12.54 -9.91
N GLU A 33 4.51 -13.05 -10.52
CA GLU A 33 4.52 -14.41 -11.10
C GLU A 33 4.28 -15.50 -10.04
N GLY A 34 4.96 -15.41 -8.91
CA GLY A 34 4.78 -16.33 -7.79
C GLY A 34 3.35 -16.26 -7.25
N SER A 35 2.82 -15.06 -7.04
CA SER A 35 1.47 -14.82 -6.53
C SER A 35 0.39 -15.30 -7.50
N SER A 36 0.52 -15.01 -8.80
CA SER A 36 -0.39 -15.49 -9.84
C SER A 36 -0.37 -17.01 -9.94
N SER A 37 0.83 -17.61 -9.85
CA SER A 37 0.97 -19.08 -9.86
C SER A 37 0.29 -19.74 -8.65
N VAL A 38 0.37 -19.12 -7.46
CA VAL A 38 -0.37 -19.58 -6.27
C VAL A 38 -1.87 -19.45 -6.48
N ALA A 39 -2.35 -18.32 -7.02
CA ALA A 39 -3.77 -18.11 -7.31
C ALA A 39 -4.32 -19.21 -8.22
N LYS A 40 -3.63 -19.49 -9.33
CA LYS A 40 -4.00 -20.53 -10.29
C LYS A 40 -4.01 -21.93 -9.67
N ARG A 41 -2.96 -22.27 -8.88
CA ARG A 41 -2.88 -23.57 -8.19
C ARG A 41 -3.96 -23.80 -7.15
N LEU A 42 -4.25 -22.74 -6.37
CA LEU A 42 -5.30 -22.81 -5.35
C LEU A 42 -6.69 -22.71 -5.98
N LYS A 43 -6.79 -22.44 -7.29
CA LYS A 43 -8.05 -22.16 -7.99
C LYS A 43 -8.82 -21.01 -7.34
N VAL A 44 -8.10 -19.94 -7.01
CA VAL A 44 -8.63 -18.75 -6.33
C VAL A 44 -8.51 -17.56 -7.28
N PRO A 45 -9.52 -16.68 -7.36
CA PRO A 45 -9.42 -15.45 -8.16
C PRO A 45 -8.20 -14.61 -7.80
N SER A 46 -7.47 -14.10 -8.80
CA SER A 46 -6.24 -13.29 -8.61
C SER A 46 -6.47 -12.07 -7.72
N ILE A 47 -7.69 -11.52 -7.69
CA ILE A 47 -8.05 -10.39 -6.83
C ILE A 47 -7.91 -10.73 -5.34
N ILE A 48 -8.26 -11.94 -4.90
CA ILE A 48 -8.14 -12.36 -3.50
C ILE A 48 -6.66 -12.41 -3.09
N ILE A 49 -5.81 -12.89 -3.97
CA ILE A 49 -4.36 -12.90 -3.74
C ILE A 49 -3.82 -11.47 -3.72
N GLY A 50 -4.33 -10.59 -4.60
CA GLY A 50 -4.04 -9.15 -4.58
C GLY A 50 -4.42 -8.50 -3.25
N LEU A 51 -5.67 -8.72 -2.79
CA LEU A 51 -6.21 -8.19 -1.53
C LEU A 51 -5.49 -8.72 -0.27
N THR A 52 -4.70 -9.78 -0.38
CA THR A 52 -4.06 -10.45 0.77
C THR A 52 -2.55 -10.50 0.64
N ILE A 53 -2.00 -11.51 -0.04
CA ILE A 53 -0.55 -11.77 -0.11
C ILE A 53 0.19 -10.58 -0.72
N VAL A 54 -0.33 -10.03 -1.83
CA VAL A 54 0.34 -8.96 -2.55
C VAL A 54 0.28 -7.67 -1.73
N ALA A 55 -0.90 -7.29 -1.24
CA ALA A 55 -1.07 -6.11 -0.40
C ALA A 55 -0.23 -6.17 0.89
N MET A 56 -0.24 -7.32 1.60
CA MET A 56 0.61 -7.49 2.78
C MET A 56 2.10 -7.37 2.46
N GLY A 57 2.55 -7.95 1.34
CA GLY A 57 3.96 -7.95 0.95
C GLY A 57 4.47 -6.57 0.57
N THR A 58 3.66 -5.78 -0.11
CA THR A 58 4.04 -4.43 -0.55
C THR A 58 3.93 -3.39 0.57
N SER A 59 2.97 -3.54 1.49
CA SER A 59 2.79 -2.61 2.64
C SER A 59 3.68 -2.93 3.85
N MET A 60 4.64 -3.84 3.74
CA MET A 60 5.62 -4.09 4.81
C MET A 60 6.49 -2.88 5.17
N PRO A 61 6.96 -2.04 4.20
CA PRO A 61 7.70 -0.82 4.53
C PRO A 61 6.87 0.16 5.37
N GLU A 62 5.62 0.40 5.01
CA GLU A 62 4.71 1.26 5.78
C GLU A 62 4.49 0.72 7.19
N ALA A 63 4.35 -0.61 7.33
CA ALA A 63 4.22 -1.27 8.62
C ALA A 63 5.48 -1.05 9.48
N ALA A 64 6.66 -1.24 8.89
CA ALA A 64 7.92 -1.04 9.59
C ALA A 64 8.06 0.40 10.10
N VAL A 65 7.75 1.39 9.26
CA VAL A 65 7.81 2.82 9.64
C VAL A 65 6.85 3.14 10.77
N SER A 66 5.56 2.82 10.61
CA SER A 66 4.51 3.21 11.55
C SER A 66 4.64 2.48 12.91
N VAL A 67 4.98 1.19 12.89
CA VAL A 67 5.19 0.40 14.12
C VAL A 67 6.45 0.86 14.86
N THR A 68 7.54 1.17 14.14
CA THR A 68 8.75 1.70 14.76
C THR A 68 8.50 3.05 15.43
N ALA A 69 7.76 3.96 14.79
CA ALA A 69 7.38 5.24 15.37
C ALA A 69 6.60 5.06 16.69
N ALA A 70 5.62 4.14 16.71
CA ALA A 70 4.85 3.83 17.90
C ALA A 70 5.68 3.21 19.02
N MET A 71 6.65 2.34 18.69
CA MET A 71 7.56 1.73 19.67
C MET A 71 8.51 2.76 20.30
N GLN A 72 9.04 3.68 19.51
CA GLN A 72 9.94 4.73 19.98
C GLN A 72 9.26 5.65 20.99
N GLN A 73 8.04 6.03 20.77
CA GLN A 73 7.27 6.85 21.70
C GLN A 73 7.05 6.12 23.04
N ASN A 74 6.70 4.84 23.01
CA ASN A 74 6.36 4.08 24.23
C ASN A 74 7.57 3.78 25.11
N ALA A 75 8.78 3.64 24.52
CA ALA A 75 9.99 3.24 25.22
C ALA A 75 10.86 4.41 25.70
N GLY A 76 10.60 5.64 25.26
CA GLY A 76 11.50 6.79 25.49
C GLY A 76 12.92 6.55 24.92
N ILE A 77 13.08 5.54 24.06
CA ILE A 77 14.35 5.09 23.51
C ILE A 77 14.41 5.60 22.07
N THR A 78 15.40 6.41 21.79
CA THR A 78 15.84 6.67 20.42
C THR A 78 16.47 5.38 19.89
N VAL A 79 15.66 4.52 19.25
CA VAL A 79 16.20 3.37 18.52
C VAL A 79 16.83 3.91 17.24
N GLY A 80 18.06 4.38 17.38
CA GLY A 80 18.87 4.72 16.23
C GLY A 80 19.09 3.49 15.36
N ASN A 81 18.89 3.65 14.04
CA ASN A 81 19.49 2.81 12.98
C ASN A 81 18.83 1.48 12.61
N VAL A 82 17.53 1.22 12.84
CA VAL A 82 16.94 -0.05 12.39
C VAL A 82 16.18 0.07 11.05
N VAL A 83 15.68 1.23 10.73
CA VAL A 83 15.01 1.50 9.43
C VAL A 83 15.48 2.87 8.94
N GLY A 84 15.95 2.95 7.71
CA GLY A 84 16.65 4.07 7.09
C GLY A 84 16.13 5.50 7.32
N SER A 85 16.54 6.44 6.50
CA SER A 85 16.32 7.91 6.58
C SER A 85 14.90 8.36 6.96
N VAL A 86 13.89 7.56 6.63
CA VAL A 86 12.48 7.77 7.00
C VAL A 86 12.30 7.79 8.51
N SER A 87 12.95 6.88 9.23
CA SER A 87 12.85 6.77 10.70
C SER A 87 13.52 7.93 11.44
N ALA A 88 14.58 8.49 10.90
CA ALA A 88 15.27 9.63 11.52
C ALA A 88 14.46 10.92 11.51
N SER A 89 13.66 11.12 10.45
CA SER A 89 12.73 12.25 10.34
C SER A 89 11.44 12.06 11.14
N ILE A 90 11.09 10.80 11.45
CA ILE A 90 9.85 10.40 12.14
C ILE A 90 10.07 10.24 13.66
N ALA A 91 11.31 10.18 14.12
CA ALA A 91 11.65 9.95 15.53
C ALA A 91 11.03 11.03 16.44
N GLY A 92 9.89 10.72 17.02
CA GLY A 92 9.23 11.51 18.06
C GLY A 92 7.80 11.99 17.77
N ASN A 93 7.25 11.79 16.57
CA ASN A 93 5.91 12.26 16.21
C ASN A 93 4.99 11.13 15.77
N ASN A 94 4.10 10.69 16.66
CA ASN A 94 3.05 9.71 16.34
C ASN A 94 2.07 10.18 15.24
N GLU A 95 1.97 11.48 15.06
CA GLU A 95 1.16 12.12 14.00
C GLU A 95 1.59 11.68 12.60
N LEU A 96 2.87 11.35 12.44
CA LEU A 96 3.43 10.89 11.17
C LEU A 96 2.93 9.49 10.76
N ALA A 97 2.55 8.63 11.72
CA ALA A 97 2.00 7.32 11.39
C ALA A 97 0.66 7.45 10.65
N VAL A 98 -0.22 8.38 11.10
CA VAL A 98 -1.49 8.66 10.41
C VAL A 98 -1.24 9.30 9.06
N SER A 99 -0.38 10.32 9.00
CA SER A 99 -0.07 11.01 7.75
C SER A 99 0.51 10.06 6.71
N ASN A 100 1.41 9.16 7.10
CA ASN A 100 1.98 8.14 6.23
C ASN A 100 0.90 7.20 5.68
N VAL A 101 0.07 6.63 6.55
CA VAL A 101 -0.99 5.69 6.15
C VAL A 101 -2.04 6.35 5.27
N VAL A 102 -2.51 7.56 5.63
CA VAL A 102 -3.52 8.28 4.85
C VAL A 102 -2.95 8.73 3.51
N GLY A 103 -1.72 9.25 3.49
CA GLY A 103 -1.02 9.65 2.27
C GLY A 103 -0.80 8.48 1.31
N SER A 104 -0.33 7.32 1.82
CA SER A 104 -0.20 6.09 1.04
C SER A 104 -1.54 5.63 0.48
N ASN A 105 -2.61 5.71 1.25
CA ASN A 105 -3.94 5.31 0.79
C ASN A 105 -4.48 6.24 -0.31
N ILE A 106 -4.26 7.55 -0.22
CA ILE A 106 -4.60 8.50 -1.29
C ILE A 106 -3.77 8.23 -2.53
N PHE A 107 -2.46 8.02 -2.38
CA PHE A 107 -1.56 7.65 -3.48
C PHE A 107 -2.03 6.38 -4.18
N ASN A 108 -2.33 5.34 -3.42
CA ASN A 108 -2.83 4.07 -3.93
C ASN A 108 -4.12 4.25 -4.74
N MET A 109 -5.12 4.94 -4.19
CA MET A 109 -6.42 5.11 -4.85
C MET A 109 -6.35 6.01 -6.08
N MET A 110 -5.58 7.08 -6.04
CA MET A 110 -5.56 8.06 -7.14
C MET A 110 -4.42 7.83 -8.11
N PHE A 111 -3.20 7.66 -7.60
CA PHE A 111 -2.02 7.59 -8.46
C PHE A 111 -1.82 6.18 -9.02
N VAL A 112 -1.82 5.16 -8.16
CA VAL A 112 -1.55 3.77 -8.60
C VAL A 112 -2.65 3.26 -9.53
N ILE A 113 -3.93 3.37 -9.14
CA ILE A 113 -5.05 2.97 -10.02
C ILE A 113 -5.06 3.83 -11.28
N GLY A 114 -4.81 5.14 -11.17
CA GLY A 114 -4.73 6.06 -12.30
C GLY A 114 -3.70 5.61 -13.33
N VAL A 115 -2.47 5.35 -12.91
CA VAL A 115 -1.39 4.83 -13.79
C VAL A 115 -1.76 3.47 -14.38
N CYS A 116 -2.23 2.53 -13.58
CA CYS A 116 -2.63 1.20 -14.05
C CYS A 116 -3.74 1.27 -15.09
N SER A 117 -4.75 2.15 -14.91
CA SER A 117 -5.88 2.30 -15.84
C SER A 117 -5.48 2.96 -17.18
N ILE A 118 -4.38 3.74 -17.21
CA ILE A 118 -3.79 4.27 -18.44
C ILE A 118 -3.07 3.17 -19.20
N LEU A 119 -2.35 2.29 -18.50
CA LEU A 119 -1.61 1.18 -19.10
C LEU A 119 -2.56 0.09 -19.63
N ALA A 120 -3.54 -0.28 -18.81
CA ALA A 120 -4.55 -1.28 -19.14
C ALA A 120 -5.90 -0.89 -18.55
N THR A 121 -6.98 -0.92 -19.36
CA THR A 121 -8.31 -0.69 -18.81
C THR A 121 -8.62 -1.71 -17.73
N ILE A 122 -8.92 -1.24 -16.51
CA ILE A 122 -9.19 -2.08 -15.36
C ILE A 122 -10.66 -2.49 -15.37
N GLY A 123 -10.97 -3.73 -15.74
CA GLY A 123 -12.30 -4.31 -15.56
C GLY A 123 -12.57 -4.52 -14.07
N VAL A 124 -13.70 -4.04 -13.54
CA VAL A 124 -14.03 -4.16 -12.13
C VAL A 124 -15.19 -5.14 -11.95
N LYS A 125 -14.94 -6.24 -11.23
CA LYS A 125 -15.96 -7.25 -10.95
C LYS A 125 -17.03 -6.70 -10.02
N ARG A 126 -18.26 -7.21 -10.15
CA ARG A 126 -19.41 -6.79 -9.32
C ARG A 126 -19.10 -6.96 -7.82
N GLU A 127 -18.43 -8.02 -7.45
CA GLU A 127 -18.04 -8.29 -6.06
C GLU A 127 -17.13 -7.21 -5.50
N THR A 128 -16.14 -6.77 -6.27
CA THR A 128 -15.22 -5.68 -5.90
C THR A 128 -15.95 -4.35 -5.75
N ILE A 129 -16.92 -4.05 -6.64
CA ILE A 129 -17.72 -2.83 -6.57
C ILE A 129 -18.59 -2.80 -5.32
N ILE A 130 -19.20 -3.94 -4.96
CA ILE A 130 -20.22 -4.00 -3.88
C ILE A 130 -19.57 -4.25 -2.51
N ARG A 131 -18.38 -4.87 -2.46
CA ARG A 131 -17.77 -5.33 -1.23
C ARG A 131 -16.41 -4.68 -0.96
N ASP A 132 -15.44 -4.85 -1.88
CA ASP A 132 -14.03 -4.55 -1.56
C ASP A 132 -13.76 -3.05 -1.51
N ILE A 133 -14.24 -2.28 -2.50
CA ILE A 133 -14.12 -0.81 -2.50
C ILE A 133 -14.94 -0.20 -1.35
N PRO A 134 -16.23 -0.57 -1.13
CA PRO A 134 -16.97 -0.08 0.01
C PRO A 134 -16.35 -0.43 1.35
N LEU A 135 -15.73 -1.60 1.49
CA LEU A 135 -15.05 -1.97 2.74
C LEU A 135 -13.85 -1.05 3.02
N SER A 136 -13.04 -0.75 1.99
CA SER A 136 -11.95 0.22 2.12
C SER A 136 -12.47 1.61 2.52
N LEU A 137 -13.59 2.03 1.94
CA LEU A 137 -14.27 3.30 2.29
C LEU A 137 -14.78 3.29 3.74
N VAL A 138 -15.36 2.18 4.18
CA VAL A 138 -15.79 2.00 5.59
C VAL A 138 -14.58 2.08 6.53
N CYS A 139 -13.45 1.48 6.20
CA CYS A 139 -12.22 1.58 6.99
C CYS A 139 -11.75 3.04 7.15
N ALA A 140 -11.74 3.82 6.05
CA ALA A 140 -11.39 5.23 6.09
C ALA A 140 -12.40 6.06 6.93
N THR A 141 -13.69 5.72 6.81
CA THR A 141 -14.75 6.37 7.61
C THR A 141 -14.63 6.02 9.10
N LEU A 142 -14.33 4.76 9.43
CA LEU A 142 -14.07 4.35 10.82
C LEU A 142 -12.83 5.06 11.39
N LEU A 143 -11.78 5.24 10.58
CA LEU A 143 -10.61 6.01 10.98
C LEU A 143 -10.97 7.46 11.31
N LEU A 144 -11.83 8.09 10.51
CA LEU A 144 -12.35 9.43 10.79
C LEU A 144 -13.18 9.46 12.09
N ILE A 145 -14.06 8.50 12.27
CA ILE A 145 -14.92 8.42 13.47
C ILE A 145 -14.08 8.25 14.73
N PHE A 146 -13.14 7.31 14.74
CA PHE A 146 -12.30 7.07 15.92
C PHE A 146 -11.30 8.20 16.17
N GLY A 147 -10.72 8.79 15.10
CA GLY A 147 -9.78 9.90 15.22
C GLY A 147 -10.41 11.23 15.66
N TYR A 148 -11.66 11.49 15.24
CA TYR A 148 -12.34 12.78 15.49
C TYR A 148 -13.43 12.71 16.55
N LEU A 149 -14.17 11.59 16.61
CA LEU A 149 -15.32 11.42 17.51
C LEU A 149 -14.99 10.55 18.73
N ALA A 150 -13.69 10.25 18.97
CA ALA A 150 -13.26 9.32 20.02
C ALA A 150 -14.09 9.42 21.29
N PHE A 151 -14.52 8.28 21.78
CA PHE A 151 -15.29 8.11 23.02
C PHE A 151 -14.43 8.55 24.21
N GLY A 152 -14.50 9.81 24.60
CA GLY A 152 -13.73 10.37 25.69
C GLY A 152 -13.53 11.87 25.56
N ASP A 153 -12.59 12.41 26.23
CA ASP A 153 -12.32 13.83 26.37
C ASP A 153 -12.04 14.47 24.99
N ARG A 154 -12.93 15.36 24.55
CA ARG A 154 -12.85 16.09 23.28
C ARG A 154 -11.61 17.02 23.14
N SER A 155 -10.77 17.07 24.15
CA SER A 155 -9.57 17.91 24.16
C SER A 155 -8.40 17.34 23.36
N HIS A 156 -8.42 16.04 23.02
CA HIS A 156 -7.33 15.37 22.34
C HIS A 156 -7.88 14.45 21.25
N MET A 157 -7.57 14.75 20.00
CA MET A 157 -7.84 13.86 18.87
C MET A 157 -6.80 12.71 18.90
N ILE A 158 -7.17 11.59 19.54
CA ILE A 158 -6.26 10.46 19.78
C ILE A 158 -6.93 9.15 19.39
N LEU A 159 -6.27 8.37 18.56
CA LEU A 159 -6.60 6.96 18.35
C LEU A 159 -6.02 6.16 19.51
N GLY A 160 -6.88 5.70 20.41
CA GLY A 160 -6.50 5.02 21.64
C GLY A 160 -6.14 3.55 21.42
N ARG A 161 -5.60 2.90 22.48
CA ARG A 161 -5.28 1.46 22.43
C ARG A 161 -6.50 0.58 22.17
N PHE A 162 -7.66 0.95 22.70
CA PHE A 162 -8.91 0.22 22.46
C PHE A 162 -9.34 0.30 20.99
N ASP A 163 -9.21 1.48 20.38
CA ASP A 163 -9.51 1.69 18.97
C ASP A 163 -8.59 0.85 18.08
N GLY A 164 -7.30 0.80 18.44
CA GLY A 164 -6.32 -0.05 17.81
C GLY A 164 -6.68 -1.54 17.89
N ILE A 165 -7.11 -2.01 19.06
CA ILE A 165 -7.56 -3.41 19.24
C ILE A 165 -8.82 -3.68 18.40
N ILE A 166 -9.76 -2.74 18.33
CA ILE A 166 -10.96 -2.87 17.49
C ILE A 166 -10.56 -2.99 16.02
N PHE A 167 -9.62 -2.17 15.53
CA PHE A 167 -9.11 -2.29 14.16
C PHE A 167 -8.47 -3.66 13.90
N LEU A 168 -7.69 -4.18 14.84
CA LEU A 168 -7.07 -5.51 14.72
C LEU A 168 -8.13 -6.64 14.70
N ILE A 169 -9.20 -6.52 15.48
CA ILE A 169 -10.31 -7.48 15.45
C ILE A 169 -11.01 -7.42 14.08
N ILE A 170 -11.31 -6.20 13.57
CA ILE A 170 -11.92 -6.03 12.25
C ILE A 170 -10.99 -6.60 11.17
N PHE A 171 -9.69 -6.38 11.29
CA PHE A 171 -8.70 -6.96 10.37
C PHE A 171 -8.70 -8.50 10.40
N ALA A 172 -8.74 -9.11 11.60
CA ALA A 172 -8.82 -10.56 11.73
C ALA A 172 -10.10 -11.12 11.06
N VAL A 173 -11.24 -10.45 11.26
CA VAL A 173 -12.50 -10.81 10.60
C VAL A 173 -12.37 -10.67 9.07
N TYR A 174 -11.74 -9.59 8.59
CA TYR A 174 -11.49 -9.38 7.16
C TYR A 174 -10.64 -10.53 6.56
N VAL A 175 -9.54 -10.89 7.22
CA VAL A 175 -8.68 -11.99 6.75
C VAL A 175 -9.45 -13.32 6.75
N LEU A 176 -10.22 -13.63 7.80
CA LEU A 176 -11.07 -14.81 7.85
C LEU A 176 -12.09 -14.83 6.71
N MET A 177 -12.72 -13.68 6.42
CA MET A 177 -13.64 -13.53 5.31
C MET A 177 -12.95 -13.79 3.96
N MET A 178 -11.72 -13.30 3.75
CA MET A 178 -10.94 -13.57 2.53
C MET A 178 -10.59 -15.05 2.38
N VAL A 179 -10.15 -15.71 3.47
CA VAL A 179 -9.88 -17.15 3.47
C VAL A 179 -11.14 -17.96 3.15
N PHE A 180 -12.26 -17.61 3.76
CA PHE A 180 -13.53 -18.29 3.50
C PHE A 180 -13.99 -18.14 2.03
N GLN A 181 -13.80 -16.95 1.45
CA GLN A 181 -14.11 -16.71 0.04
C GLN A 181 -13.18 -17.48 -0.88
N ALA A 182 -11.89 -17.56 -0.56
CA ALA A 182 -10.93 -18.37 -1.31
C ALA A 182 -11.36 -19.85 -1.33
N MET A 183 -11.78 -20.39 -0.17
CA MET A 183 -12.28 -21.77 -0.07
C MET A 183 -13.57 -21.96 -0.88
N ARG A 184 -14.51 -21.02 -0.79
CA ARG A 184 -15.77 -21.07 -1.54
C ARG A 184 -15.55 -20.97 -3.05
N ALA A 185 -14.64 -20.09 -3.49
CA ALA A 185 -14.31 -19.93 -4.90
C ALA A 185 -13.70 -21.23 -5.46
N ARG A 186 -12.81 -21.86 -4.69
CA ARG A 186 -12.24 -23.16 -5.04
C ARG A 186 -13.30 -24.23 -5.26
N ASN A 187 -14.23 -24.37 -4.32
CA ASN A 187 -15.30 -25.39 -4.41
C ASN A 187 -16.22 -25.16 -5.62
N ASN A 188 -16.54 -23.89 -5.92
CA ASN A 188 -17.39 -23.57 -7.07
C ASN A 188 -16.70 -23.82 -8.43
N GLN A 189 -15.38 -23.67 -8.51
CA GLN A 189 -14.62 -23.94 -9.74
C GLN A 189 -14.45 -25.45 -10.00
N GLU A 190 -14.40 -26.29 -8.99
CA GLU A 190 -14.39 -27.74 -9.17
C GLU A 190 -15.64 -28.27 -9.89
N VAL A 191 -16.78 -27.55 -9.77
CA VAL A 191 -18.03 -27.91 -10.45
C VAL A 191 -18.05 -27.46 -11.92
N VAL A 192 -17.33 -26.38 -12.29
CA VAL A 192 -17.36 -25.77 -13.64
C VAL A 192 -16.23 -26.29 -14.55
N GLN A 193 -15.10 -26.75 -13.99
CA GLN A 193 -13.87 -27.08 -14.74
C GLN A 193 -13.72 -28.53 -15.18
N LEU A 194 -14.73 -29.36 -15.02
CA LEU A 194 -14.72 -30.71 -15.63
C LEU A 194 -14.76 -30.67 -17.17
N GLU A 195 -14.98 -29.51 -17.79
CA GLU A 195 -15.14 -29.38 -19.25
C GLU A 195 -14.02 -28.62 -20.00
N THR A 196 -13.02 -27.99 -19.34
CA THR A 196 -12.05 -27.10 -20.04
C THR A 196 -10.56 -27.28 -19.71
N MET A 197 -10.13 -28.39 -19.14
CA MET A 197 -8.77 -28.59 -18.64
C MET A 197 -7.83 -29.33 -19.60
N GLU A 198 -7.53 -28.84 -20.79
CA GLU A 198 -6.43 -29.46 -21.58
C GLU A 198 -5.27 -28.54 -22.01
N ASN A 199 -5.35 -27.21 -21.86
CA ASN A 199 -4.36 -26.34 -22.51
C ASN A 199 -3.61 -25.33 -21.64
N GLU A 200 -3.79 -25.21 -20.32
CA GLU A 200 -3.13 -24.19 -19.48
C GLU A 200 -2.10 -24.71 -18.46
N GLU A 201 -1.82 -26.01 -18.39
CA GLU A 201 -0.92 -26.59 -17.37
C GLU A 201 0.58 -26.23 -17.56
N LEU A 202 0.98 -25.70 -18.70
CA LEU A 202 2.40 -25.54 -19.08
C LEU A 202 3.15 -24.39 -18.39
N MET A 203 2.46 -23.51 -17.62
CA MET A 203 3.09 -22.31 -17.05
C MET A 203 2.92 -22.11 -15.51
N ILE A 204 2.37 -23.09 -14.79
CA ILE A 204 2.17 -22.96 -13.35
C ILE A 204 3.42 -23.44 -12.60
N MET A 205 4.06 -22.54 -11.83
CA MET A 205 5.24 -22.88 -11.04
C MET A 205 4.90 -23.87 -9.91
N SER A 206 5.87 -24.71 -9.50
CA SER A 206 5.73 -25.55 -8.30
C SER A 206 5.57 -24.69 -7.03
N TYR A 207 4.92 -25.20 -6.00
CA TYR A 207 4.73 -24.47 -4.73
C TYR A 207 6.05 -23.91 -4.15
N PRO A 208 7.15 -24.69 -4.04
CA PRO A 208 8.41 -24.15 -3.51
C PRO A 208 8.95 -23.00 -4.36
N LYS A 209 8.85 -23.11 -5.70
CA LYS A 209 9.31 -22.06 -6.60
C LYS A 209 8.42 -20.81 -6.49
N SER A 210 7.10 -20.97 -6.41
CA SER A 210 6.18 -19.85 -6.22
C SER A 210 6.45 -19.14 -4.88
N LEU A 211 6.66 -19.89 -3.80
CA LEU A 211 7.00 -19.32 -2.49
C LEU A 211 8.34 -18.59 -2.51
N LEU A 212 9.35 -19.17 -3.16
CA LEU A 212 10.64 -18.52 -3.33
C LEU A 212 10.51 -17.21 -4.13
N CYS A 213 9.70 -17.19 -5.19
CA CYS A 213 9.42 -15.99 -5.97
C CYS A 213 8.66 -14.92 -5.16
N ILE A 214 7.71 -15.33 -4.31
CA ILE A 214 6.97 -14.41 -3.44
C ILE A 214 7.91 -13.81 -2.39
N VAL A 215 8.61 -14.63 -1.61
CA VAL A 215 9.48 -14.15 -0.52
C VAL A 215 10.68 -13.40 -1.07
N GLY A 216 11.36 -13.94 -2.09
CA GLY A 216 12.49 -13.29 -2.72
C GLY A 216 12.11 -12.02 -3.46
N GLY A 217 10.95 -12.02 -4.14
CA GLY A 217 10.39 -10.86 -4.79
C GLY A 217 10.03 -9.75 -3.80
N ALA A 218 9.32 -10.07 -2.71
CA ALA A 218 9.00 -9.12 -1.65
C ALA A 218 10.26 -8.52 -1.00
N ALA A 219 11.26 -9.34 -0.70
CA ALA A 219 12.54 -8.88 -0.16
C ALA A 219 13.28 -7.94 -1.14
N ALA A 220 13.28 -8.28 -2.44
CA ALA A 220 13.89 -7.46 -3.48
C ALA A 220 13.14 -6.12 -3.66
N ILE A 221 11.81 -6.13 -3.58
CA ILE A 221 10.98 -4.91 -3.63
C ILE A 221 11.29 -4.01 -2.43
N ALA A 222 11.30 -4.55 -1.22
CA ALA A 222 11.59 -3.78 -0.01
C ALA A 222 13.01 -3.17 -0.07
N PHE A 223 14.02 -3.99 -0.37
CA PHE A 223 15.40 -3.53 -0.52
C PHE A 223 15.56 -2.48 -1.62
N GLY A 224 14.94 -2.73 -2.79
CA GLY A 224 14.98 -1.81 -3.93
C GLY A 224 14.25 -0.50 -3.65
N GLY A 225 13.14 -0.55 -2.91
CA GLY A 225 12.39 0.62 -2.45
C GLY A 225 13.24 1.51 -1.55
N ASP A 226 13.79 0.96 -0.47
CA ASP A 226 14.67 1.67 0.47
C ASP A 226 15.88 2.30 -0.26
N LEU A 227 16.54 1.52 -1.11
CA LEU A 227 17.70 2.00 -1.85
C LEU A 227 17.35 3.15 -2.82
N THR A 228 16.18 3.05 -3.48
CA THR A 228 15.68 4.08 -4.39
C THR A 228 15.34 5.38 -3.64
N VAL A 229 14.65 5.27 -2.51
CA VAL A 229 14.25 6.41 -1.68
C VAL A 229 15.46 7.13 -1.11
N ASP A 230 16.41 6.38 -0.52
CA ASP A 230 17.64 6.95 0.04
C ASP A 230 18.45 7.69 -1.02
N ALA A 231 18.63 7.07 -2.20
CA ALA A 231 19.38 7.67 -3.29
C ALA A 231 18.67 8.88 -3.89
N ALA A 232 17.36 8.83 -4.11
CA ALA A 232 16.58 9.94 -4.63
C ALA A 232 16.56 11.13 -3.66
N SER A 233 16.42 10.85 -2.35
CA SER A 233 16.46 11.85 -1.28
C SER A 233 17.80 12.57 -1.24
N ARG A 234 18.90 11.82 -1.32
CA ARG A 234 20.25 12.39 -1.36
C ARG A 234 20.44 13.28 -2.58
N ILE A 235 20.05 12.82 -3.76
CA ILE A 235 20.14 13.61 -5.00
C ILE A 235 19.34 14.91 -4.86
N ALA A 236 18.11 14.84 -4.36
CA ALA A 236 17.25 16.02 -4.18
C ALA A 236 17.86 17.05 -3.22
N ILE A 237 18.47 16.61 -2.11
CA ILE A 237 19.17 17.47 -1.16
C ILE A 237 20.37 18.12 -1.83
N ASP A 238 21.17 17.38 -2.59
CA ASP A 238 22.32 17.91 -3.31
C ASP A 238 21.90 18.96 -4.38
N PHE A 239 20.69 18.86 -4.93
CA PHE A 239 20.08 19.88 -5.80
C PHE A 239 19.40 21.03 -5.06
N GLY A 240 19.53 21.12 -3.74
CA GLY A 240 19.08 22.25 -2.92
C GLY A 240 17.66 22.13 -2.39
N MET A 241 17.00 20.94 -2.47
CA MET A 241 15.73 20.71 -1.79
C MET A 241 15.93 20.67 -0.28
N SER A 242 15.02 21.30 0.48
CA SER A 242 15.05 21.20 1.94
C SER A 242 14.71 19.77 2.40
N GLN A 243 15.30 19.35 3.53
CA GLN A 243 15.01 18.04 4.13
C GLN A 243 13.50 17.84 4.40
N ASN A 244 12.81 18.91 4.81
CA ASN A 244 11.37 18.86 5.03
C ASN A 244 10.60 18.56 3.72
N LEU A 245 10.95 19.23 2.63
CA LEU A 245 10.32 18.99 1.33
C LEU A 245 10.62 17.60 0.79
N VAL A 246 11.84 17.09 0.96
CA VAL A 246 12.22 15.72 0.61
C VAL A 246 11.39 14.71 1.41
N GLY A 247 11.22 14.93 2.72
CA GLY A 247 10.39 14.07 3.57
C GLY A 247 8.92 14.05 3.15
N LEU A 248 8.34 15.23 2.87
CA LEU A 248 6.94 15.35 2.46
C LEU A 248 6.64 14.78 1.06
N THR A 249 7.64 14.70 0.18
CA THR A 249 7.46 14.28 -1.22
C THR A 249 8.10 12.92 -1.50
N ILE A 250 9.42 12.87 -1.58
CA ILE A 250 10.17 11.68 -2.04
C ILE A 250 10.00 10.53 -1.07
N VAL A 251 10.12 10.79 0.22
CA VAL A 251 10.00 9.75 1.26
C VAL A 251 8.56 9.26 1.35
N SER A 252 7.58 10.18 1.36
CA SER A 252 6.16 9.83 1.45
C SER A 252 5.67 9.00 0.24
N ILE A 253 6.11 9.35 -0.97
CA ILE A 253 5.81 8.55 -2.17
C ILE A 253 6.61 7.25 -2.17
N GLY A 254 7.81 7.29 -1.60
CA GLY A 254 8.79 6.21 -1.63
C GLY A 254 8.33 4.95 -0.91
N THR A 255 7.64 5.08 0.22
CA THR A 255 7.08 3.94 0.94
C THR A 255 6.04 3.19 0.11
N SER A 256 5.31 3.90 -0.77
CA SER A 256 4.29 3.32 -1.66
C SER A 256 4.82 2.96 -3.06
N LEU A 257 6.14 3.08 -3.32
CA LEU A 257 6.75 2.60 -4.57
C LEU A 257 6.57 1.08 -4.78
N PRO A 258 6.66 0.23 -3.75
CA PRO A 258 6.35 -1.18 -3.87
C PRO A 258 4.96 -1.45 -4.46
N GLU A 259 3.94 -0.78 -3.95
CA GLU A 259 2.56 -0.88 -4.43
C GLU A 259 2.44 -0.45 -5.89
N LEU A 260 3.04 0.70 -6.24
CA LEU A 260 3.02 1.24 -7.59
C LEU A 260 3.66 0.28 -8.58
N VAL A 261 4.90 -0.13 -8.32
CA VAL A 261 5.66 -0.97 -9.25
C VAL A 261 5.02 -2.35 -9.39
N THR A 262 4.60 -2.96 -8.28
CA THR A 262 3.93 -4.27 -8.29
C THR A 262 2.60 -4.21 -9.05
N SER A 263 1.79 -3.17 -8.84
CA SER A 263 0.52 -3.01 -9.56
C SER A 263 0.72 -2.72 -11.05
N ILE A 264 1.74 -1.94 -11.43
CA ILE A 264 2.12 -1.73 -12.84
C ILE A 264 2.53 -3.05 -13.50
N VAL A 265 3.37 -3.84 -12.82
CA VAL A 265 3.82 -5.14 -13.33
C VAL A 265 2.65 -6.10 -13.48
N ALA A 266 1.75 -6.17 -12.50
CA ALA A 266 0.55 -6.98 -12.56
C ALA A 266 -0.36 -6.55 -13.74
N ALA A 267 -0.61 -5.25 -13.90
CA ALA A 267 -1.40 -4.72 -15.01
C ALA A 267 -0.78 -5.05 -16.38
N ARG A 268 0.56 -4.96 -16.51
CA ARG A 268 1.28 -5.31 -17.74
C ARG A 268 1.26 -6.81 -18.06
N LYS A 269 1.12 -7.67 -17.05
CA LYS A 269 0.98 -9.12 -17.19
C LYS A 269 -0.48 -9.56 -17.36
N ASN A 270 -1.40 -8.62 -17.61
CA ASN A 270 -2.85 -8.86 -17.68
C ASN A 270 -3.49 -9.38 -16.37
N GLU A 271 -2.79 -9.26 -15.25
CA GLU A 271 -3.30 -9.56 -13.91
C GLU A 271 -3.94 -8.30 -13.27
N VAL A 272 -4.81 -7.61 -14.03
CA VAL A 272 -5.43 -6.34 -13.59
C VAL A 272 -6.27 -6.49 -12.31
N ASP A 273 -6.90 -7.65 -12.12
CA ASP A 273 -7.61 -7.98 -10.88
C ASP A 273 -6.65 -7.99 -9.67
N MET A 274 -5.45 -8.54 -9.86
CA MET A 274 -4.41 -8.55 -8.81
C MET A 274 -3.91 -7.15 -8.51
N ALA A 275 -3.70 -6.31 -9.54
CA ALA A 275 -3.31 -4.91 -9.36
C ALA A 275 -4.35 -4.12 -8.56
N LEU A 276 -5.62 -4.27 -8.90
CA LEU A 276 -6.72 -3.61 -8.17
C LEU A 276 -6.84 -4.14 -6.73
N GLY A 277 -6.71 -5.46 -6.56
CA GLY A 277 -6.69 -6.11 -5.26
C GLY A 277 -5.55 -5.63 -4.38
N ASN A 278 -4.34 -5.47 -4.94
CA ASN A 278 -3.19 -4.92 -4.24
C ASN A 278 -3.51 -3.54 -3.66
N VAL A 279 -3.99 -2.61 -4.47
CA VAL A 279 -4.30 -1.24 -4.04
C VAL A 279 -5.38 -1.19 -2.95
N ILE A 280 -6.51 -1.87 -3.17
CA ILE A 280 -7.61 -1.89 -2.19
C ILE A 280 -7.19 -2.60 -0.91
N GLY A 281 -6.48 -3.73 -1.05
CA GLY A 281 -5.97 -4.51 0.06
C GLY A 281 -4.96 -3.74 0.91
N SER A 282 -4.00 -3.05 0.28
CA SER A 282 -3.04 -2.18 0.97
C SER A 282 -3.74 -1.08 1.75
N ASN A 283 -4.78 -0.47 1.21
CA ASN A 283 -5.53 0.56 1.93
C ASN A 283 -6.24 0.02 3.18
N ILE A 284 -6.85 -1.17 3.09
CA ILE A 284 -7.47 -1.84 4.24
C ILE A 284 -6.40 -2.25 5.25
N PHE A 285 -5.28 -2.82 4.77
CA PHE A 285 -4.16 -3.26 5.58
C PHE A 285 -3.53 -2.10 6.35
N ASN A 286 -3.27 -0.99 5.68
CA ASN A 286 -2.69 0.22 6.25
C ASN A 286 -3.54 0.78 7.40
N ILE A 287 -4.87 0.85 7.22
CA ILE A 287 -5.76 1.36 8.27
C ILE A 287 -5.95 0.35 9.40
N LEU A 288 -6.34 -0.88 9.06
CA LEU A 288 -6.77 -1.84 10.09
C LEU A 288 -5.60 -2.51 10.81
N LEU A 289 -4.55 -2.91 10.09
CA LEU A 289 -3.41 -3.57 10.72
C LEU A 289 -2.36 -2.57 11.17
N ILE A 290 -1.86 -1.72 10.28
CA ILE A 290 -0.71 -0.86 10.59
C ILE A 290 -1.08 0.16 11.67
N LEU A 291 -2.13 0.95 11.47
CA LEU A 291 -2.59 1.87 12.51
C LEU A 291 -3.17 1.14 13.72
N GLY A 292 -3.82 -0.02 13.52
CA GLY A 292 -4.29 -0.86 14.61
C GLY A 292 -3.16 -1.30 15.54
N VAL A 293 -2.05 -1.79 14.99
CA VAL A 293 -0.85 -2.19 15.77
C VAL A 293 -0.20 -0.96 16.39
N ALA A 294 -0.02 0.12 15.63
CA ALA A 294 0.59 1.35 16.14
C ALA A 294 -0.19 1.91 17.34
N ALA A 295 -1.51 2.04 17.23
CA ALA A 295 -2.38 2.52 18.30
C ALA A 295 -2.46 1.57 19.50
N ALA A 296 -2.42 0.25 19.29
CA ALA A 296 -2.38 -0.74 20.38
C ALA A 296 -1.06 -0.65 21.19
N ILE A 297 0.06 -0.34 20.54
CA ILE A 297 1.35 -0.14 21.19
C ILE A 297 1.36 1.22 21.91
N SER A 298 1.06 2.29 21.20
CA SER A 298 1.07 3.66 21.72
C SER A 298 -0.09 4.47 21.12
N PRO A 299 -0.89 5.19 21.93
CA PRO A 299 -1.95 6.04 21.41
C PRO A 299 -1.42 7.01 20.34
N VAL A 300 -2.10 7.11 19.20
CA VAL A 300 -1.69 7.91 18.06
C VAL A 300 -2.47 9.22 18.03
N THR A 301 -1.76 10.34 18.08
CA THR A 301 -2.38 11.69 18.02
C THR A 301 -2.71 12.09 16.59
N PHE A 302 -3.84 12.78 16.43
CA PHE A 302 -4.28 13.36 15.17
C PHE A 302 -4.13 14.87 15.23
N ILE A 303 -3.71 15.45 14.14
CA ILE A 303 -3.77 16.90 13.91
C ILE A 303 -4.93 17.21 12.95
N MET A 304 -5.33 18.46 12.87
CA MET A 304 -6.45 18.87 12.00
C MET A 304 -6.17 18.54 10.53
N GLU A 305 -4.93 18.62 10.13
CA GLU A 305 -4.46 18.24 8.78
C GLU A 305 -4.76 16.78 8.46
N ASN A 306 -4.57 15.86 9.42
CA ASN A 306 -4.90 14.45 9.23
C ASN A 306 -6.41 14.25 9.01
N ILE A 307 -7.25 14.99 9.73
CA ILE A 307 -8.70 14.90 9.57
C ILE A 307 -9.11 15.37 8.17
N ILE A 308 -8.53 16.47 7.69
CA ILE A 308 -8.77 16.97 6.33
C ILE A 308 -8.33 15.92 5.29
N ASP A 309 -7.15 15.33 5.46
CA ASP A 309 -6.63 14.32 4.53
C ASP A 309 -7.48 13.03 4.52
N ILE A 310 -8.02 12.61 5.67
CA ILE A 310 -8.95 11.47 5.74
C ILE A 310 -10.26 11.80 5.01
N ILE A 311 -10.79 13.02 5.15
CA ILE A 311 -11.98 13.45 4.40
C ILE A 311 -11.69 13.44 2.90
N ILE A 312 -10.54 13.94 2.48
CA ILE A 312 -10.08 13.90 1.09
C ILE A 312 -9.98 12.44 0.60
N LEU A 313 -9.39 11.53 1.39
CA LEU A 313 -9.32 10.11 1.09
C LEU A 313 -10.72 9.51 0.87
N ILE A 314 -11.68 9.81 1.74
CA ILE A 314 -13.07 9.34 1.62
C ILE A 314 -13.71 9.85 0.32
N ILE A 315 -13.54 11.14 0.02
CA ILE A 315 -14.09 11.74 -1.22
C ILE A 315 -13.46 11.07 -2.45
N MET A 316 -12.13 10.95 -2.48
CA MET A 316 -11.40 10.36 -3.59
C MET A 316 -11.76 8.88 -3.78
N SER A 317 -11.84 8.11 -2.70
CA SER A 317 -12.27 6.70 -2.74
C SER A 317 -13.71 6.56 -3.25
N THR A 318 -14.59 7.50 -2.88
CA THR A 318 -15.96 7.55 -3.39
C THR A 318 -15.99 7.84 -4.90
N VAL A 319 -15.15 8.72 -5.40
CA VAL A 319 -15.03 8.99 -6.86
C VAL A 319 -14.59 7.74 -7.61
N VAL A 320 -13.59 7.02 -7.11
CA VAL A 320 -13.14 5.75 -7.71
C VAL A 320 -14.27 4.73 -7.69
N TRP A 321 -15.01 4.65 -6.59
CA TRP A 321 -16.17 3.77 -6.49
C TRP A 321 -17.26 4.10 -7.53
N ILE A 322 -17.56 5.39 -7.71
CA ILE A 322 -18.53 5.86 -8.74
C ILE A 322 -18.05 5.48 -10.15
N PHE A 323 -16.77 5.67 -10.48
CA PHE A 323 -16.22 5.27 -11.78
C PHE A 323 -16.36 3.75 -11.98
N ALA A 324 -16.00 2.95 -10.99
CA ALA A 324 -16.17 1.51 -11.02
C ALA A 324 -17.64 1.09 -11.15
N TRP A 325 -18.57 1.79 -10.48
CA TRP A 325 -19.99 1.47 -10.51
C TRP A 325 -20.63 1.78 -11.86
N THR A 326 -20.32 2.94 -12.45
CA THR A 326 -21.01 3.43 -13.67
C THR A 326 -20.66 2.61 -14.90
N SER A 327 -19.40 2.24 -15.09
CA SER A 327 -18.93 1.58 -16.30
C SER A 327 -18.46 0.14 -16.11
N LYS A 328 -18.43 -0.37 -14.86
CA LYS A 328 -17.84 -1.66 -14.46
C LYS A 328 -16.38 -1.80 -14.92
N LYS A 329 -15.73 -0.69 -15.17
CA LYS A 329 -14.32 -0.58 -15.56
C LYS A 329 -13.82 0.81 -15.22
N ILE A 330 -12.51 0.93 -15.00
CA ILE A 330 -11.83 2.22 -14.92
C ILE A 330 -11.03 2.37 -16.22
N ASN A 331 -11.38 3.37 -17.00
CA ASN A 331 -10.79 3.60 -18.31
C ASN A 331 -9.67 4.65 -18.27
N ARG A 332 -8.94 4.81 -19.37
CA ARG A 332 -7.81 5.75 -19.46
C ARG A 332 -8.18 7.21 -19.16
N LYS A 333 -9.39 7.65 -19.53
CA LYS A 333 -9.82 9.04 -19.27
C LYS A 333 -10.03 9.27 -17.78
N GLU A 334 -10.66 8.31 -17.10
CA GLU A 334 -10.86 8.33 -15.65
C GLU A 334 -9.51 8.28 -14.94
N GLY A 335 -8.56 7.46 -15.42
CA GLY A 335 -7.19 7.42 -14.89
C GLY A 335 -6.45 8.74 -14.99
N ILE A 336 -6.55 9.44 -16.13
CA ILE A 336 -5.97 10.78 -16.29
C ILE A 336 -6.59 11.77 -15.30
N ILE A 337 -7.93 11.74 -15.13
CA ILE A 337 -8.61 12.59 -14.14
C ILE A 337 -8.09 12.30 -12.74
N MET A 338 -7.94 11.03 -12.37
CA MET A 338 -7.42 10.62 -11.06
C MET A 338 -6.00 11.15 -10.82
N LEU A 339 -5.11 11.05 -11.82
CA LEU A 339 -3.75 11.60 -11.74
C LEU A 339 -3.75 13.12 -11.60
N LEU A 340 -4.59 13.83 -12.33
CA LEU A 340 -4.70 15.29 -12.22
C LEU A 340 -5.20 15.70 -10.82
N VAL A 341 -6.21 15.01 -10.28
CA VAL A 341 -6.70 15.24 -8.91
C VAL A 341 -5.60 14.98 -7.88
N TYR A 342 -4.80 13.92 -8.07
CA TYR A 342 -3.66 13.64 -7.20
C TYR A 342 -2.60 14.75 -7.26
N VAL A 343 -2.27 15.27 -8.45
CA VAL A 343 -1.33 16.38 -8.59
C VAL A 343 -1.86 17.63 -7.87
N VAL A 344 -3.14 17.96 -7.99
CA VAL A 344 -3.76 19.08 -7.26
C VAL A 344 -3.65 18.86 -5.75
N TYR A 345 -3.90 17.65 -5.26
CA TYR A 345 -3.71 17.31 -3.85
C TYR A 345 -2.26 17.48 -3.39
N MET A 346 -1.27 17.04 -4.19
CA MET A 346 0.15 17.23 -3.87
C MET A 346 0.54 18.72 -3.80
N VAL A 347 0.03 19.54 -4.74
CA VAL A 347 0.23 21.00 -4.69
C VAL A 347 -0.39 21.58 -3.41
N TYR A 348 -1.60 21.16 -3.04
CA TYR A 348 -2.25 21.57 -1.80
C TYR A 348 -1.39 21.23 -0.57
N ILE A 349 -0.84 20.01 -0.47
CA ILE A 349 0.05 19.62 0.64
C ILE A 349 1.32 20.49 0.69
N CYS A 350 1.91 20.82 -0.46
CA CYS A 350 3.14 21.63 -0.50
C CYS A 350 2.92 23.11 -0.10
N ILE A 351 1.69 23.60 -0.18
CA ILE A 351 1.36 25.01 0.09
C ILE A 351 0.86 25.22 1.54
N ARG A 352 0.20 24.21 2.11
CA ARG A 352 -0.29 24.28 3.50
C ARG A 352 0.87 24.08 4.49
#